data_f262d65b46669cfa617fa0b2c1c8e498
#
_entry.id   f262d65b46669cfa617fa0b2c1c8e498
#
_cell.length_a   1.000
_cell.length_b   1.000
_cell.length_c   1.000
_cell.angle_alpha   90.00
_cell.angle_beta   90.00
_cell.angle_gamma   90.00
#
_symmetry.space_group_name_H-M   'P 1'
#
loop_
_entity.id
_entity.type
_entity.pdbx_description
1 polymer ?
#
loop_
_entity_poly.entity_id
_entity_poly.type
_entity_poly.pdbx_seq_one_letter_code
_entity_poly.pdbx_strand_id
1 'polypeptide(L)'
;ILEEFGLTGEHAHIINGHVPVKASKGESPIKAGGRLLVIDGGYSKAYQSTTGIAGYTLIFNSHGLTLAQHEPFKSIDRAVRDGVDIKSMTTVVDYLGNRMKVGDTDVGKVLKEQIRDLTALLEAYREGVVFEKNIPANRK
;
A
#
# COMPACT_ATOMS: atom_id res chain seq x y z
N ILE A 1 13.90 5.57 14.44
CA ILE A 1 12.57 6.11 13.98
C ILE A 1 11.52 5.00 14.00
N LEU A 2 11.66 3.91 13.23
CA LEU A 2 10.64 2.84 13.21
C LEU A 2 10.35 2.28 14.60
N GLU A 3 11.38 2.05 15.42
CA GLU A 3 11.25 1.57 16.80
C GLU A 3 10.49 2.56 17.69
N GLU A 4 10.68 3.86 17.52
CA GLU A 4 9.96 4.92 18.26
C GLU A 4 8.45 4.88 17.99
N PHE A 5 8.05 4.37 16.83
CA PHE A 5 6.64 4.15 16.46
C PHE A 5 6.17 2.70 16.73
N GLY A 6 6.98 1.88 17.41
CA GLY A 6 6.64 0.48 17.70
C GLY A 6 6.68 -0.44 16.48
N LEU A 7 7.26 0.01 15.36
CA LEU A 7 7.35 -0.72 14.11
C LEU A 7 8.68 -1.48 14.03
N THR A 8 8.78 -2.57 14.76
CA THR A 8 9.99 -3.40 14.82
C THR A 8 10.05 -4.53 13.79
N GLY A 9 8.96 -4.76 13.07
CA GLY A 9 8.85 -5.83 12.08
C GLY A 9 9.82 -5.68 10.90
N GLU A 10 10.20 -6.80 10.32
CA GLU A 10 11.08 -6.87 9.14
C GLU A 10 10.48 -6.12 7.94
N HIS A 11 9.16 -6.19 7.80
CA HIS A 11 8.39 -5.56 6.71
C HIS A 11 7.93 -4.12 7.04
N ALA A 12 8.56 -3.47 8.03
CA ALA A 12 8.26 -2.09 8.36
C ALA A 12 9.09 -1.13 7.50
N HIS A 13 8.42 -0.17 6.85
CA HIS A 13 9.04 0.76 5.91
C HIS A 13 8.72 2.21 6.24
N ILE A 14 9.66 3.10 5.94
CA ILE A 14 9.45 4.56 5.90
C ILE A 14 9.30 4.95 4.43
N ILE A 15 8.23 5.64 4.09
CA ILE A 15 7.98 6.15 2.74
C ILE A 15 8.05 7.67 2.78
N ASN A 16 8.93 8.26 1.98
CA ASN A 16 9.13 9.70 1.87
C ASN A 16 8.87 10.16 0.43
N GLY A 17 8.03 11.17 0.25
CA GLY A 17 7.63 11.72 -1.05
C GLY A 17 8.03 13.17 -1.29
N HIS A 18 8.82 13.80 -0.40
CA HIS A 18 9.09 15.25 -0.48
C HIS A 18 10.38 15.64 -1.21
N VAL A 19 11.42 14.81 -1.14
CA VAL A 19 12.73 15.13 -1.73
C VAL A 19 12.94 14.32 -2.99
N PRO A 20 13.03 14.96 -4.18
CA PRO A 20 13.21 14.23 -5.44
C PRO A 20 14.50 13.42 -5.48
N VAL A 21 14.39 12.18 -5.93
CA VAL A 21 15.54 11.29 -6.18
C VAL A 21 16.24 11.72 -7.47
N LYS A 22 17.54 11.95 -7.38
CA LYS A 22 18.38 12.31 -8.54
C LYS A 22 18.86 11.05 -9.26
N ALA A 23 17.94 10.33 -9.88
CA ALA A 23 18.25 9.08 -10.61
C ALA A 23 19.31 9.29 -11.70
N SER A 24 19.32 10.46 -12.36
CA SER A 24 20.35 10.86 -13.33
C SER A 24 21.77 10.88 -12.74
N LYS A 25 21.90 10.99 -11.42
CA LYS A 25 23.19 10.95 -10.69
C LYS A 25 23.44 9.62 -10.01
N GLY A 26 22.65 8.58 -10.31
CA GLY A 26 22.78 7.25 -9.72
C GLY A 26 22.20 7.14 -8.30
N GLU A 27 21.40 8.12 -7.85
CA GLU A 27 20.75 8.00 -6.55
C GLU A 27 19.62 6.95 -6.60
N SER A 28 19.63 6.03 -5.62
CA SER A 28 18.60 5.00 -5.49
C SER A 28 17.42 5.51 -4.67
N PRO A 29 16.18 5.24 -5.09
CA PRO A 29 14.98 5.47 -4.29
C PRO A 29 14.86 4.50 -3.10
N ILE A 30 15.53 3.34 -3.19
CA ILE A 30 15.51 2.30 -2.16
C ILE A 30 16.76 2.48 -1.29
N LYS A 31 16.56 2.81 -0.02
CA LYS A 31 17.63 3.11 0.94
C LYS A 31 17.50 2.22 2.18
N ALA A 32 18.57 2.14 2.96
CA ALA A 32 18.62 1.38 4.20
C ALA A 32 18.13 -0.08 4.05
N GLY A 33 18.58 -0.75 2.98
CA GLY A 33 18.19 -2.14 2.71
C GLY A 33 16.70 -2.35 2.47
N GLY A 34 16.00 -1.35 1.91
CA GLY A 34 14.56 -1.40 1.66
C GLY A 34 13.70 -0.79 2.77
N ARG A 35 14.27 -0.45 3.92
CA ARG A 35 13.51 0.13 5.04
C ARG A 35 13.12 1.60 4.85
N LEU A 36 13.78 2.31 3.93
CA LEU A 36 13.43 3.68 3.55
C LEU A 36 13.25 3.76 2.03
N LEU A 37 12.08 4.20 1.62
CA LEU A 37 11.71 4.42 0.24
C LEU A 37 11.50 5.91 0.00
N VAL A 38 12.25 6.49 -0.94
CA VAL A 38 12.07 7.87 -1.39
C VAL A 38 11.42 7.81 -2.76
N ILE A 39 10.11 8.13 -2.81
CA ILE A 39 9.29 7.93 -4.03
C ILE A 39 9.02 9.21 -4.80
N ASP A 40 9.62 10.33 -4.43
CA ASP A 40 9.52 11.56 -5.21
C ASP A 40 10.51 11.50 -6.39
N GLY A 41 9.96 11.35 -7.57
CA GLY A 41 10.72 11.38 -8.83
C GLY A 41 10.58 12.68 -9.61
N GLY A 42 9.84 13.65 -9.05
CA GLY A 42 9.54 14.89 -9.74
C GLY A 42 8.68 14.68 -10.98
N TYR A 43 7.41 14.33 -10.80
CA TYR A 43 6.45 14.16 -11.91
C TYR A 43 6.30 15.40 -12.79
N SER A 44 6.58 16.58 -12.25
CA SER A 44 6.58 17.81 -13.02
C SER A 44 7.66 17.80 -14.09
N LYS A 45 7.29 18.15 -15.32
CA LYS A 45 8.21 18.24 -16.46
C LYS A 45 9.44 19.12 -16.15
N ALA A 46 9.29 20.13 -15.31
CA ALA A 46 10.38 21.02 -14.89
C ALA A 46 11.50 20.29 -14.12
N TYR A 47 11.17 19.22 -13.39
CA TYR A 47 12.13 18.46 -12.59
C TYR A 47 12.75 17.28 -13.34
N GLN A 48 12.15 16.81 -14.44
CA GLN A 48 12.60 15.63 -15.18
C GLN A 48 14.04 15.75 -15.71
N SER A 49 14.46 16.95 -16.07
CA SER A 49 15.87 17.20 -16.48
C SER A 49 16.86 16.99 -15.33
N THR A 50 16.45 17.22 -14.11
CA THR A 50 17.28 17.06 -12.90
C THR A 50 17.23 15.64 -12.37
N THR A 51 16.05 15.04 -12.35
CA THR A 51 15.83 13.69 -11.81
C THR A 51 16.17 12.59 -12.82
N GLY A 52 15.97 12.85 -14.12
CA GLY A 52 16.20 11.89 -15.19
C GLY A 52 15.07 10.87 -15.39
N ILE A 53 13.98 10.99 -14.64
CA ILE A 53 12.82 10.09 -14.68
C ILE A 53 11.52 10.88 -14.64
N ALA A 54 10.39 10.21 -14.94
CA ALA A 54 9.05 10.80 -14.81
C ALA A 54 8.41 10.57 -13.44
N GLY A 55 9.00 9.80 -12.57
CA GLY A 55 8.52 9.55 -11.21
C GLY A 55 8.54 8.10 -10.81
N TYR A 56 8.04 7.85 -9.60
CA TYR A 56 7.89 6.52 -9.03
C TYR A 56 6.44 6.23 -8.66
N THR A 57 6.05 4.97 -8.80
CA THR A 57 4.81 4.44 -8.21
C THR A 57 5.17 3.31 -7.27
N LEU A 58 4.76 3.41 -6.01
CA LEU A 58 4.88 2.32 -5.06
C LEU A 58 3.59 1.49 -5.10
N ILE A 59 3.75 0.21 -5.37
CA ILE A 59 2.65 -0.75 -5.48
C ILE A 59 2.72 -1.68 -4.28
N PHE A 60 1.70 -1.65 -3.44
CA PHE A 60 1.51 -2.60 -2.35
C PHE A 60 0.41 -3.60 -2.70
N ASN A 61 0.70 -4.87 -2.53
CA ASN A 61 -0.27 -5.94 -2.70
C ASN A 61 -0.06 -7.04 -1.66
N SER A 62 -0.84 -8.09 -1.73
CA SER A 62 -0.76 -9.21 -0.77
C SER A 62 0.56 -10.00 -0.79
N HIS A 63 1.46 -9.73 -1.72
CA HIS A 63 2.77 -10.35 -1.82
C HIS A 63 3.92 -9.41 -1.45
N GLY A 64 3.64 -8.16 -1.10
CA GLY A 64 4.63 -7.19 -0.64
C GLY A 64 4.65 -5.89 -1.44
N LEU A 65 5.82 -5.27 -1.52
CA LEU A 65 6.06 -3.96 -2.12
C LEU A 65 6.87 -4.06 -3.41
N THR A 66 6.38 -3.38 -4.44
CA THR A 66 7.08 -3.22 -5.72
C THR A 66 7.16 -1.75 -6.07
N LEU A 67 8.33 -1.27 -6.47
CA LEU A 67 8.55 0.09 -6.94
C LEU A 67 8.60 0.10 -8.47
N ALA A 68 7.73 0.86 -9.11
CA ALA A 68 7.77 1.15 -10.53
C ALA A 68 8.41 2.52 -10.77
N GLN A 69 9.47 2.56 -11.57
CA GLN A 69 10.13 3.78 -12.06
C GLN A 69 9.65 4.05 -13.48
N HIS A 70 9.16 5.27 -13.72
CA HIS A 70 8.61 5.67 -15.02
C HIS A 70 9.63 6.48 -15.82
N GLU A 71 9.80 6.13 -17.11
CA GLU A 71 10.59 6.93 -18.03
C GLU A 71 9.84 8.22 -18.42
N PRO A 72 10.56 9.33 -18.71
CA PRO A 72 9.95 10.56 -19.19
C PRO A 72 9.15 10.35 -20.49
N PHE A 73 7.94 10.89 -20.51
CA PHE A 73 7.13 10.90 -21.74
C PHE A 73 7.77 11.81 -22.79
N LYS A 74 8.05 11.27 -23.95
CA LYS A 74 8.81 11.99 -25.00
C LYS A 74 7.94 12.93 -25.82
N SER A 75 6.88 12.43 -26.43
CA SER A 75 5.90 13.25 -27.17
C SER A 75 4.66 12.46 -27.53
N ILE A 76 3.55 13.16 -27.73
CA ILE A 76 2.28 12.59 -28.23
C ILE A 76 2.49 12.00 -29.63
N ASP A 77 3.19 12.72 -30.51
CA ASP A 77 3.46 12.26 -31.88
C ASP A 77 4.16 10.89 -31.94
N ARG A 78 5.14 10.67 -31.07
CA ARG A 78 5.82 9.37 -30.98
C ARG A 78 4.92 8.29 -30.41
N ALA A 79 4.14 8.62 -29.39
CA ALA A 79 3.21 7.66 -28.81
C ALA A 79 2.17 7.19 -29.84
N VAL A 80 1.65 8.11 -30.65
CA VAL A 80 0.61 7.81 -31.65
C VAL A 80 1.21 7.12 -32.90
N ARG A 81 2.32 7.63 -33.43
CA ARG A 81 2.89 7.09 -34.69
C ARG A 81 3.62 5.77 -34.50
N ASP A 82 4.37 5.67 -33.41
CA ASP A 82 5.30 4.55 -33.19
C ASP A 82 4.69 3.50 -32.23
N GLY A 83 3.49 3.77 -31.69
CA GLY A 83 2.87 2.92 -30.67
C GLY A 83 3.70 2.79 -29.39
N VAL A 84 4.55 3.77 -29.10
CA VAL A 84 5.48 3.74 -27.98
C VAL A 84 4.76 4.18 -26.72
N ASP A 85 4.54 3.24 -25.82
CA ASP A 85 4.01 3.52 -24.50
C ASP A 85 5.10 4.00 -23.52
N ILE A 86 4.68 4.57 -22.38
CA ILE A 86 5.58 4.93 -21.29
C ILE A 86 6.16 3.62 -20.72
N LYS A 87 7.48 3.49 -20.82
CA LYS A 87 8.17 2.35 -20.23
C LYS A 87 8.31 2.55 -18.74
N SER A 88 8.04 1.49 -17.99
CA SER A 88 8.25 1.44 -16.55
C SER A 88 9.14 0.26 -16.22
N MET A 89 10.10 0.49 -15.33
CA MET A 89 10.94 -0.56 -14.77
C MET A 89 10.48 -0.85 -13.35
N THR A 90 10.22 -2.11 -13.04
CA THR A 90 9.75 -2.53 -11.72
C THR A 90 10.86 -3.21 -10.94
N THR A 91 10.94 -2.89 -9.64
CA THR A 91 11.85 -3.50 -8.69
C THR A 91 11.07 -3.99 -7.49
N VAL A 92 11.21 -5.26 -7.14
CA VAL A 92 10.63 -5.79 -5.89
C VAL A 92 11.45 -5.23 -4.72
N VAL A 93 10.77 -4.53 -3.83
CA VAL A 93 11.39 -3.91 -2.64
C VAL A 93 11.32 -4.84 -1.45
N ASP A 94 10.14 -5.43 -1.26
CA ASP A 94 9.87 -6.36 -0.17
C ASP A 94 8.95 -7.47 -0.68
N TYR A 95 9.27 -8.69 -0.33
CA TYR A 95 8.49 -9.85 -0.72
C TYR A 95 8.07 -10.66 0.49
N LEU A 96 6.77 -10.78 0.68
CA LEU A 96 6.18 -11.64 1.69
C LEU A 96 6.17 -13.09 1.18
N GLY A 97 6.90 -13.97 1.82
CA GLY A 97 6.98 -15.38 1.45
C GLY A 97 5.62 -16.06 1.41
N ASN A 98 4.71 -15.64 2.28
CA ASN A 98 3.30 -16.05 2.27
C ASN A 98 2.40 -14.88 1.90
N ARG A 99 1.38 -15.16 1.10
CA ARG A 99 0.38 -14.15 0.74
C ARG A 99 -0.33 -13.62 1.99
N MET A 100 -0.27 -12.31 2.23
CA MET A 100 -1.02 -11.63 3.28
C MET A 100 -2.53 -11.71 2.98
N LYS A 101 -3.30 -12.20 3.92
CA LYS A 101 -4.76 -12.26 3.86
C LYS A 101 -5.34 -11.17 4.77
N VAL A 102 -6.61 -10.81 4.55
CA VAL A 102 -7.32 -9.86 5.43
C VAL A 102 -7.23 -10.30 6.90
N GLY A 103 -7.36 -11.60 7.16
CA GLY A 103 -7.27 -12.16 8.52
C GLY A 103 -5.91 -11.99 9.21
N ASP A 104 -4.85 -11.62 8.48
CA ASP A 104 -3.49 -11.41 9.02
C ASP A 104 -3.24 -9.94 9.38
N THR A 105 -4.16 -9.03 8.97
CA THR A 105 -4.11 -7.61 9.29
C THR A 105 -4.77 -7.32 10.66
N ASP A 106 -4.50 -6.14 11.21
CA ASP A 106 -5.12 -5.71 12.47
C ASP A 106 -6.65 -5.58 12.33
N VAL A 107 -7.13 -5.07 11.21
CA VAL A 107 -8.57 -5.05 10.90
C VAL A 107 -9.14 -6.47 10.83
N GLY A 108 -8.40 -7.40 10.24
CA GLY A 108 -8.80 -8.81 10.18
C GLY A 108 -8.89 -9.48 11.55
N LYS A 109 -8.02 -9.12 12.50
CA LYS A 109 -8.10 -9.60 13.89
C LYS A 109 -9.40 -9.12 14.55
N VAL A 110 -9.71 -7.82 14.44
CA VAL A 110 -10.96 -7.24 14.97
C VAL A 110 -12.19 -7.92 14.35
N LEU A 111 -12.19 -8.13 13.04
CA LEU A 111 -13.29 -8.83 12.36
C LEU A 111 -13.46 -10.28 12.86
N LYS A 112 -12.38 -11.00 13.12
CA LYS A 112 -12.44 -12.35 13.70
C LYS A 112 -13.08 -12.36 15.08
N GLU A 113 -12.75 -11.37 15.93
CA GLU A 113 -13.37 -11.21 17.24
C GLU A 113 -14.88 -10.92 17.13
N GLN A 114 -15.26 -9.98 16.27
CA GLN A 114 -16.67 -9.66 16.03
C GLN A 114 -17.46 -10.87 15.50
N ILE A 115 -16.89 -11.65 14.59
CA ILE A 115 -17.52 -12.88 14.07
C ILE A 115 -17.73 -13.88 15.23
N ARG A 116 -16.73 -14.07 16.08
CA ARG A 116 -16.83 -14.97 17.25
C ARG A 116 -17.95 -14.52 18.19
N ASP A 117 -18.01 -13.23 18.51
CA ASP A 117 -18.99 -12.67 19.43
C ASP A 117 -20.41 -12.77 18.86
N LEU A 118 -20.59 -12.47 17.58
CA LEU A 118 -21.89 -12.63 16.90
C LEU A 118 -22.31 -14.09 16.80
N THR A 119 -21.38 -15.00 16.61
CA THR A 119 -21.67 -16.45 16.60
C THR A 119 -22.15 -16.92 17.96
N ALA A 120 -21.45 -16.52 19.04
CA ALA A 120 -21.86 -16.82 20.41
C ALA A 120 -23.24 -16.22 20.76
N LEU A 121 -23.49 -14.98 20.32
CA LEU A 121 -24.80 -14.34 20.50
C LEU A 121 -25.92 -15.11 19.78
N LEU A 122 -25.67 -15.53 18.53
CA LEU A 122 -26.64 -16.33 17.77
C LEU A 122 -26.95 -17.67 18.45
N GLU A 123 -25.94 -18.33 19.00
CA GLU A 123 -26.12 -19.57 19.77
C GLU A 123 -26.94 -19.31 21.03
N ALA A 124 -26.65 -18.24 21.79
CA ALA A 124 -27.41 -17.88 22.98
C ALA A 124 -28.88 -17.59 22.68
N TYR A 125 -29.21 -16.98 21.54
CA TYR A 125 -30.59 -16.82 21.08
C TYR A 125 -31.27 -18.18 20.75
N ARG A 126 -30.55 -19.06 20.08
CA ARG A 126 -31.08 -20.40 19.71
C ARG A 126 -31.35 -21.29 20.93
N GLU A 127 -30.51 -21.16 21.94
CA GLU A 127 -30.64 -21.88 23.21
C GLU A 127 -31.63 -21.26 24.16
N GLY A 128 -32.18 -20.09 23.84
CA GLY A 128 -33.13 -19.38 24.69
C GLY A 128 -32.52 -18.73 25.95
N VAL A 129 -31.20 -18.50 25.95
CA VAL A 129 -30.47 -17.81 27.02
C VAL A 129 -30.66 -16.30 26.90
N VAL A 130 -30.78 -15.79 25.68
CA VAL A 130 -31.02 -14.38 25.38
C VAL A 130 -32.33 -14.22 24.61
N PHE A 131 -33.13 -13.24 25.00
CA PHE A 131 -34.41 -12.92 24.35
C PHE A 131 -34.43 -11.46 23.94
N GLU A 132 -35.05 -11.15 22.79
CA GLU A 132 -35.34 -9.77 22.42
C GLU A 132 -36.28 -9.14 23.46
N LYS A 133 -35.93 -7.94 23.96
CA LYS A 133 -36.89 -7.12 24.68
C LYS A 133 -37.99 -6.71 23.70
N ASN A 134 -39.23 -7.13 23.93
CA ASN A 134 -40.38 -6.61 23.20
C ASN A 134 -40.39 -5.08 23.33
N ILE A 135 -39.92 -4.38 22.31
CA ILE A 135 -40.10 -2.94 22.16
C ILE A 135 -41.58 -2.77 21.86
N PRO A 136 -42.38 -2.14 22.76
CA PRO A 136 -43.78 -1.92 22.45
C PRO A 136 -43.86 -1.09 21.17
N ALA A 137 -44.53 -1.63 20.16
CA ALA A 137 -44.77 -0.91 18.91
C ALA A 137 -45.50 0.38 19.28
N ASN A 138 -44.81 1.53 19.15
CA ASN A 138 -45.45 2.84 19.23
C ASN A 138 -46.52 2.89 18.14
N ARG A 139 -47.76 2.59 18.52
CA ARG A 139 -48.90 2.88 17.66
C ARG A 139 -49.06 4.40 17.57
N LYS A 140 -48.76 4.93 16.42
CA LYS A 140 -49.35 6.19 15.92
C LYS A 140 -50.43 5.87 14.94
#